data_45ef7fbe11dcb578d1f4e038f51170da
#
_entry.id   45ef7fbe11dcb578d1f4e038f51170da
#
_cell.length_a   1.000
_cell.length_b   1.000
_cell.length_c   1.000
_cell.angle_alpha   90.00
_cell.angle_beta   90.00
_cell.angle_gamma   90.00
#
_symmetry.space_group_name_H-M   'P 1'
#
loop_
_entity.id
_entity.type
_entity.pdbx_description
1 polymer ?
#
loop_
_entity_poly.entity_id
_entity_poly.type
_entity_poly.pdbx_seq_one_letter_code
_entity_poly.pdbx_strand_id
1 'polypeptide(L)'
;MHSFLISNSFPPLIKEAWKWVASLDSREILIVTPTMASADDFVRSPEALNSKVASFQRKTLLRLAEEIAIPEMAERRVLPVTRLGVEALCNLTINHASRADQLTYFSEVADTPGMSRALAQTLRGLRLQEVDFSRLEGIGESGKDLQRLGR
;
A
#
# COMPACT_ATOMS: atom_id res chain seq x y z
N MET A 1 -18.53 -10.61 -16.53
CA MET A 1 -17.63 -11.62 -17.15
C MET A 1 -16.23 -11.35 -16.64
N HIS A 2 -15.54 -12.34 -16.07
CA HIS A 2 -14.17 -12.19 -15.58
C HIS A 2 -13.24 -12.88 -16.56
N SER A 3 -12.13 -12.23 -16.92
CA SER A 3 -11.11 -12.77 -17.81
C SER A 3 -9.73 -12.61 -17.20
N PHE A 4 -8.86 -13.60 -17.35
CA PHE A 4 -7.47 -13.56 -16.92
C PHE A 4 -6.56 -13.66 -18.13
N LEU A 5 -5.58 -12.78 -18.20
CA LEU A 5 -4.55 -12.79 -19.22
C LEU A 5 -3.19 -12.97 -18.54
N ILE A 6 -2.46 -14.01 -18.97
CA ILE A 6 -1.12 -14.30 -18.47
C ILE A 6 -0.18 -14.38 -19.67
N SER A 7 0.95 -13.68 -19.61
CA SER A 7 2.00 -13.71 -20.61
C SER A 7 3.36 -13.47 -20.00
N ASN A 8 4.38 -14.03 -20.58
CA ASN A 8 5.79 -13.78 -20.22
C ASN A 8 6.35 -12.48 -20.84
N SER A 9 5.53 -11.74 -21.59
CA SER A 9 5.93 -10.53 -22.31
C SER A 9 4.86 -9.45 -22.15
N PHE A 10 5.28 -8.21 -21.92
CA PHE A 10 4.40 -7.08 -21.65
C PHE A 10 3.63 -6.58 -22.90
N PRO A 11 4.26 -6.41 -24.09
CA PRO A 11 3.54 -5.90 -25.27
C PRO A 11 2.33 -6.73 -25.72
N PRO A 12 2.39 -8.07 -25.76
CA PRO A 12 1.21 -8.88 -26.07
C PRO A 12 0.08 -8.71 -25.06
N LEU A 13 0.40 -8.53 -23.77
CA LEU A 13 -0.61 -8.30 -22.72
C LEU A 13 -1.38 -7.02 -22.96
N ILE A 14 -0.70 -5.92 -23.29
CA ILE A 14 -1.35 -4.63 -23.58
C ILE A 14 -2.30 -4.78 -24.76
N LYS A 15 -1.84 -5.40 -25.85
CA LYS A 15 -2.64 -5.59 -27.05
C LYS A 15 -3.92 -6.40 -26.79
N GLU A 16 -3.80 -7.50 -26.05
CA GLU A 16 -4.96 -8.33 -25.72
C GLU A 16 -5.90 -7.63 -24.71
N ALA A 17 -5.35 -6.90 -23.75
CA ALA A 17 -6.14 -6.11 -22.83
C ALA A 17 -6.95 -5.04 -23.59
N TRP A 18 -6.36 -4.37 -24.57
CA TRP A 18 -7.08 -3.39 -25.40
C TRP A 18 -8.12 -4.03 -26.32
N LYS A 19 -7.90 -5.23 -26.84
CA LYS A 19 -8.93 -5.97 -27.57
C LYS A 19 -10.14 -6.27 -26.67
N TRP A 20 -9.87 -6.68 -25.44
CA TRP A 20 -10.93 -6.91 -24.46
C TRP A 20 -11.66 -5.60 -24.12
N VAL A 21 -10.93 -4.52 -23.84
CA VAL A 21 -11.50 -3.19 -23.60
C VAL A 21 -12.37 -2.74 -24.77
N ALA A 22 -11.92 -2.94 -26.01
CA ALA A 22 -12.68 -2.59 -27.20
C ALA A 22 -13.97 -3.42 -27.39
N SER A 23 -14.03 -4.61 -26.75
CA SER A 23 -15.25 -5.44 -26.76
C SER A 23 -16.29 -5.03 -25.71
N LEU A 24 -15.93 -4.12 -24.80
CA LEU A 24 -16.86 -3.64 -23.77
C LEU A 24 -17.74 -2.52 -24.36
N ASP A 25 -19.03 -2.61 -24.13
CA ASP A 25 -19.97 -1.52 -24.44
C ASP A 25 -20.04 -0.52 -23.27
N SER A 26 -18.86 -0.04 -22.87
CA SER A 26 -18.73 0.92 -21.79
C SER A 26 -18.01 2.18 -22.24
N ARG A 27 -18.53 3.33 -21.81
CA ARG A 27 -17.91 4.63 -22.08
C ARG A 27 -16.89 5.05 -21.04
N GLU A 28 -16.89 4.38 -19.89
CA GLU A 28 -16.03 4.70 -18.76
C GLU A 28 -15.37 3.42 -18.23
N ILE A 29 -14.05 3.46 -18.08
CA ILE A 29 -13.25 2.32 -17.63
C ILE A 29 -12.35 2.74 -16.48
N LEU A 30 -12.37 1.95 -15.41
CA LEU A 30 -11.42 2.07 -14.32
C LEU A 30 -10.20 1.16 -14.56
N ILE A 31 -9.03 1.78 -14.63
CA ILE A 31 -7.75 1.10 -14.76
C ILE A 31 -7.04 1.11 -13.41
N VAL A 32 -6.80 -0.07 -12.85
CA VAL A 32 -6.10 -0.24 -11.57
C VAL A 32 -4.75 -0.89 -11.82
N THR A 33 -3.68 -0.23 -11.39
CA THR A 33 -2.30 -0.69 -11.61
C THR A 33 -1.47 -0.55 -10.32
N PRO A 34 -0.31 -1.20 -10.23
CA PRO A 34 0.59 -1.03 -9.10
C PRO A 34 1.12 0.40 -8.94
N THR A 35 1.34 1.12 -10.06
CA THR A 35 1.83 2.50 -10.07
C THR A 35 1.04 3.36 -11.05
N MET A 36 0.97 4.67 -10.81
CA MET A 36 0.32 5.60 -11.76
C MET A 36 1.03 5.62 -13.10
N ALA A 37 2.37 5.49 -13.12
CA ALA A 37 3.14 5.41 -14.35
C ALA A 37 2.67 4.25 -15.25
N SER A 38 2.46 3.07 -14.66
CA SER A 38 1.93 1.91 -15.42
C SER A 38 0.53 2.16 -15.99
N ALA A 39 -0.32 2.90 -15.26
CA ALA A 39 -1.63 3.29 -15.78
C ALA A 39 -1.52 4.27 -16.93
N ASP A 40 -0.61 5.24 -16.83
CA ASP A 40 -0.34 6.24 -17.87
C ASP A 40 0.23 5.58 -19.13
N ASP A 41 1.16 4.65 -18.97
CA ASP A 41 1.75 3.89 -20.11
C ASP A 41 0.67 3.07 -20.81
N PHE A 42 -0.23 2.45 -20.07
CA PHE A 42 -1.35 1.69 -20.64
C PHE A 42 -2.25 2.60 -21.48
N VAL A 43 -2.68 3.75 -20.94
CA VAL A 43 -3.59 4.68 -21.62
C VAL A 43 -2.93 5.39 -22.82
N ARG A 44 -1.60 5.57 -22.78
CA ARG A 44 -0.83 6.19 -23.87
C ARG A 44 -0.36 5.19 -24.92
N SER A 45 -0.65 3.91 -24.76
CA SER A 45 -0.26 2.89 -25.73
C SER A 45 -0.92 3.16 -27.11
N PRO A 46 -0.29 2.79 -28.21
CA PRO A 46 -0.86 2.99 -29.56
C PRO A 46 -2.25 2.34 -29.72
N GLU A 47 -2.51 1.26 -29.03
CA GLU A 47 -3.78 0.55 -29.03
C GLU A 47 -4.91 1.39 -28.41
N ALA A 48 -4.60 2.26 -27.46
CA ALA A 48 -5.57 3.15 -26.82
C ALA A 48 -6.20 4.13 -27.81
N LEU A 49 -5.43 4.61 -28.79
CA LEU A 49 -5.88 5.58 -29.79
C LEU A 49 -7.04 5.05 -30.65
N ASN A 50 -7.16 3.74 -30.77
CA ASN A 50 -8.21 3.08 -31.53
C ASN A 50 -9.42 2.67 -30.68
N SER A 51 -9.41 3.01 -29.38
CA SER A 51 -10.48 2.66 -28.48
C SER A 51 -11.66 3.64 -28.62
N LYS A 52 -12.89 3.13 -28.47
CA LYS A 52 -14.13 3.94 -28.40
C LYS A 52 -14.45 4.41 -26.98
N VAL A 53 -13.57 4.17 -26.03
CA VAL A 53 -13.77 4.53 -24.64
C VAL A 53 -13.64 6.04 -24.49
N ALA A 54 -14.66 6.66 -23.91
CA ALA A 54 -14.73 8.11 -23.77
C ALA A 54 -13.94 8.63 -22.56
N SER A 55 -13.76 7.82 -21.52
CA SER A 55 -13.11 8.22 -20.28
C SER A 55 -12.38 7.06 -19.62
N PHE A 56 -11.17 7.36 -19.11
CA PHE A 56 -10.37 6.43 -18.30
C PHE A 56 -10.15 7.03 -16.92
N GLN A 57 -10.64 6.35 -15.90
CA GLN A 57 -10.23 6.60 -14.53
C GLN A 57 -9.00 5.74 -14.21
N ARG A 58 -7.95 6.36 -13.72
CA ARG A 58 -6.67 5.68 -13.40
C ARG A 58 -6.45 5.75 -11.90
N LYS A 59 -6.22 4.59 -11.28
CA LYS A 59 -5.98 4.51 -9.84
C LYS A 59 -4.92 3.45 -9.54
N THR A 60 -4.20 3.65 -8.48
CA THR A 60 -3.46 2.54 -7.87
C THR A 60 -4.41 1.75 -6.97
N LEU A 61 -4.06 0.49 -6.70
CA LEU A 61 -4.87 -0.34 -5.79
C LEU A 61 -5.02 0.32 -4.41
N LEU A 62 -3.94 0.93 -3.90
CA LEU A 62 -3.99 1.65 -2.62
C LEU A 62 -4.98 2.81 -2.68
N ARG A 63 -4.93 3.61 -3.74
CA ARG A 63 -5.84 4.75 -3.89
C ARG A 63 -7.29 4.32 -3.99
N LEU A 64 -7.55 3.26 -4.72
CA LEU A 64 -8.89 2.68 -4.81
C LEU A 64 -9.38 2.18 -3.45
N ALA A 65 -8.52 1.48 -2.71
CA ALA A 65 -8.84 1.01 -1.36
C ALA A 65 -9.12 2.16 -0.39
N GLU A 66 -8.31 3.24 -0.43
CA GLU A 66 -8.54 4.45 0.36
C GLU A 66 -9.91 5.05 0.06
N GLU A 67 -10.28 5.22 -1.20
CA GLU A 67 -11.57 5.80 -1.59
C GLU A 67 -12.76 4.93 -1.14
N ILE A 68 -12.63 3.62 -1.23
CA ILE A 68 -13.66 2.69 -0.75
C ILE A 68 -13.78 2.75 0.78
N ALA A 69 -12.67 2.96 1.49
CA ALA A 69 -12.64 2.99 2.94
C ALA A 69 -13.09 4.33 3.56
N ILE A 70 -13.15 5.43 2.78
CA ILE A 70 -13.48 6.77 3.29
C ILE A 70 -14.72 6.81 4.18
N PRO A 71 -15.88 6.22 3.81
CA PRO A 71 -17.08 6.27 4.65
C PRO A 71 -16.84 5.64 6.02
N GLU A 72 -16.27 4.45 6.06
CA GLU A 72 -15.95 3.71 7.30
C GLU A 72 -14.91 4.45 8.15
N MET A 73 -13.89 5.03 7.51
CA MET A 73 -12.88 5.84 8.19
C MET A 73 -13.50 7.09 8.84
N ALA A 74 -14.44 7.74 8.15
CA ALA A 74 -15.16 8.90 8.69
C ALA A 74 -16.00 8.54 9.90
N GLU A 75 -16.72 7.42 9.86
CA GLU A 75 -17.49 6.90 11.01
C GLU A 75 -16.58 6.62 12.22
N ARG A 76 -15.42 6.04 11.98
CA ARG A 76 -14.41 5.75 13.02
C ARG A 76 -13.59 6.96 13.44
N ARG A 77 -13.79 8.12 12.82
CA ARG A 77 -13.00 9.35 13.05
C ARG A 77 -11.50 9.14 12.87
N VAL A 78 -11.11 8.32 11.90
CA VAL A 78 -9.72 8.09 11.51
C VAL A 78 -9.45 8.66 10.13
N LEU A 79 -8.20 9.03 9.87
CA LEU A 79 -7.76 9.60 8.60
C LEU A 79 -6.66 8.72 7.99
N PRO A 80 -6.59 8.64 6.66
CA PRO A 80 -5.46 7.98 6.01
C PRO A 80 -4.18 8.75 6.33
N VAL A 81 -3.13 8.04 6.65
CA VAL A 81 -1.83 8.61 6.94
C VAL A 81 -0.87 8.35 5.78
N THR A 82 -0.12 9.37 5.38
CA THR A 82 0.91 9.23 4.35
C THR A 82 2.09 8.38 4.86
N ARG A 83 2.89 7.84 3.94
CA ARG A 83 4.12 7.11 4.30
C ARG A 83 5.01 7.92 5.24
N LEU A 84 5.23 9.19 4.93
CA LEU A 84 6.04 10.08 5.75
C LEU A 84 5.40 10.30 7.13
N GLY A 85 4.08 10.41 7.19
CA GLY A 85 3.34 10.51 8.44
C GLY A 85 3.53 9.28 9.33
N VAL A 86 3.50 8.06 8.75
CA VAL A 86 3.79 6.83 9.50
C VAL A 86 5.22 6.82 10.02
N GLU A 87 6.20 7.20 9.19
CA GLU A 87 7.61 7.29 9.60
C GLU A 87 7.78 8.30 10.74
N ALA A 88 7.09 9.44 10.71
CA ALA A 88 7.12 10.44 11.77
C ALA A 88 6.48 9.93 13.08
N LEU A 89 5.34 9.24 12.99
CA LEU A 89 4.71 8.60 14.16
C LEU A 89 5.63 7.53 14.77
N CYS A 90 6.24 6.68 13.95
CA CYS A 90 7.22 5.71 14.42
C CYS A 90 8.40 6.39 15.14
N ASN A 91 8.90 7.50 14.61
CA ASN A 91 9.97 8.26 15.25
C ASN A 91 9.53 8.77 16.63
N LEU A 92 8.36 9.37 16.74
CA LEU A 92 7.83 9.84 18.02
C LEU A 92 7.68 8.70 19.04
N THR A 93 7.15 7.55 18.60
CA THR A 93 6.96 6.38 19.46
C THR A 93 8.29 5.81 19.95
N ILE A 94 9.28 5.68 19.05
CA ILE A 94 10.63 5.22 19.40
C ILE A 94 11.26 6.16 20.43
N ASN A 95 11.27 7.47 20.15
CA ASN A 95 11.85 8.48 21.05
C ASN A 95 11.17 8.47 22.42
N HIS A 96 9.84 8.32 22.46
CA HIS A 96 9.11 8.23 23.72
C HIS A 96 9.50 6.98 24.50
N ALA A 97 9.52 5.81 23.85
CA ALA A 97 9.86 4.54 24.48
C ALA A 97 11.34 4.50 24.92
N SER A 98 12.26 5.06 24.13
CA SER A 98 13.69 5.17 24.48
C SER A 98 13.89 6.04 25.72
N ARG A 99 13.28 7.23 25.78
CA ARG A 99 13.39 8.12 26.94
C ARG A 99 12.78 7.55 28.22
N ALA A 100 11.81 6.67 28.06
CA ALA A 100 11.17 5.97 29.19
C ALA A 100 11.89 4.67 29.58
N ASP A 101 13.06 4.38 28.99
CA ASP A 101 13.85 3.14 29.18
C ASP A 101 13.01 1.87 28.96
N GLN A 102 12.16 1.91 27.95
CA GLN A 102 11.20 0.83 27.66
C GLN A 102 11.66 -0.08 26.53
N LEU A 103 12.76 0.22 25.85
CA LEU A 103 13.31 -0.60 24.77
C LEU A 103 14.47 -1.44 25.32
N THR A 104 14.42 -2.72 25.01
CA THR A 104 15.49 -3.67 25.39
C THR A 104 16.32 -4.03 24.17
N TYR A 105 15.69 -4.61 23.15
CA TYR A 105 16.39 -5.08 21.97
C TYR A 105 16.77 -3.94 21.03
N PHE A 106 15.90 -2.96 20.85
CA PHE A 106 16.13 -1.83 19.95
C PHE A 106 16.80 -0.62 20.63
N SER A 107 17.14 -0.69 21.91
CA SER A 107 17.73 0.42 22.66
C SER A 107 18.97 1.03 21.98
N GLU A 108 19.89 0.19 21.52
CA GLU A 108 21.16 0.65 20.90
C GLU A 108 20.97 1.30 19.52
N VAL A 109 19.88 0.99 18.83
CA VAL A 109 19.61 1.48 17.47
C VAL A 109 18.47 2.50 17.41
N ALA A 110 17.83 2.79 18.54
CA ALA A 110 16.67 3.67 18.62
C ALA A 110 16.92 5.05 17.98
N ASP A 111 18.10 5.63 18.21
CA ASP A 111 18.47 6.97 17.73
C ASP A 111 19.14 6.95 16.34
N THR A 112 19.21 5.78 15.68
CA THR A 112 19.89 5.69 14.38
C THR A 112 19.01 6.21 13.24
N PRO A 113 19.59 6.92 12.25
CA PRO A 113 18.88 7.30 11.04
C PRO A 113 18.36 6.05 10.32
N GLY A 114 17.06 5.98 10.06
CA GLY A 114 16.45 4.84 9.38
C GLY A 114 15.70 3.87 10.30
N MET A 115 15.89 3.89 11.61
CA MET A 115 15.11 3.07 12.54
C MET A 115 13.61 3.31 12.40
N SER A 116 13.17 4.56 12.32
CA SER A 116 11.77 4.93 12.12
C SER A 116 11.19 4.35 10.83
N ARG A 117 11.97 4.38 9.75
CA ARG A 117 11.60 3.81 8.46
C ARG A 117 11.51 2.29 8.53
N ALA A 118 12.50 1.63 9.14
CA ALA A 118 12.52 0.19 9.30
C ALA A 118 11.31 -0.28 10.14
N LEU A 119 11.04 0.40 11.26
CA LEU A 119 9.88 0.12 12.08
C LEU A 119 8.58 0.31 11.31
N ALA A 120 8.41 1.42 10.58
CA ALA A 120 7.22 1.69 9.76
C ALA A 120 6.97 0.58 8.72
N GLN A 121 8.03 0.10 8.07
CA GLN A 121 7.93 -1.01 7.11
C GLN A 121 7.54 -2.33 7.78
N THR A 122 8.14 -2.64 8.92
CA THR A 122 7.86 -3.85 9.69
C THR A 122 6.41 -3.85 10.19
N LEU A 123 5.97 -2.77 10.84
CA LEU A 123 4.60 -2.65 11.34
C LEU A 123 3.57 -2.75 10.21
N ARG A 124 3.86 -2.13 9.06
CA ARG A 124 3.01 -2.26 7.87
C ARG A 124 2.94 -3.71 7.38
N GLY A 125 4.07 -4.39 7.29
CA GLY A 125 4.12 -5.81 6.89
C GLY A 125 3.31 -6.70 7.81
N LEU A 126 3.47 -6.54 9.13
CA LEU A 126 2.72 -7.29 10.13
C LEU A 126 1.21 -7.03 10.05
N ARG A 127 0.79 -5.78 9.87
CA ARG A 127 -0.62 -5.42 9.72
C ARG A 127 -1.24 -5.97 8.44
N LEU A 128 -0.51 -5.95 7.31
CA LEU A 128 -0.98 -6.50 6.05
C LEU A 128 -1.14 -8.04 6.10
N GLN A 129 -0.40 -8.71 6.98
CA GLN A 129 -0.50 -10.14 7.21
C GLN A 129 -1.45 -10.48 8.36
N GLU A 130 -2.17 -9.49 8.88
CA GLU A 130 -3.11 -9.64 10.01
C GLU A 130 -2.47 -10.29 11.24
N VAL A 131 -1.18 -10.03 11.47
CA VAL A 131 -0.47 -10.57 12.62
C VAL A 131 -1.03 -9.94 13.90
N ASP A 132 -1.44 -10.78 14.83
CA ASP A 132 -1.83 -10.35 16.15
C ASP A 132 -0.59 -9.92 16.96
N PHE A 133 -0.51 -8.64 17.26
CA PHE A 133 0.61 -8.04 17.99
C PHE A 133 0.78 -8.64 19.39
N SER A 134 -0.28 -9.19 20.01
CA SER A 134 -0.17 -9.84 21.31
C SER A 134 0.72 -11.09 21.28
N ARG A 135 0.85 -11.72 20.11
CA ARG A 135 1.69 -12.92 19.92
C ARG A 135 3.17 -12.62 19.72
N LEU A 136 3.52 -11.36 19.46
CA LEU A 136 4.92 -10.98 19.24
C LEU A 136 5.78 -11.16 20.50
N GLU A 137 5.18 -11.07 21.67
CA GLU A 137 5.85 -11.27 22.96
C GLU A 137 6.55 -12.64 23.04
N GLY A 138 5.99 -13.67 22.41
CA GLY A 138 6.57 -15.01 22.35
C GLY A 138 7.83 -15.15 21.49
N ILE A 139 8.19 -14.11 20.71
CA ILE A 139 9.37 -14.13 19.80
C ILE A 139 10.64 -13.63 20.52
N GLY A 140 10.56 -13.29 21.80
CA GLY A 140 11.68 -12.75 22.58
C GLY A 140 11.65 -11.24 22.73
N GLU A 141 12.78 -10.63 23.12
CA GLU A 141 12.86 -9.20 23.44
C GLU A 141 12.53 -8.30 22.24
N SER A 142 12.94 -8.67 21.04
CA SER A 142 12.57 -7.94 19.81
C SER A 142 11.05 -7.93 19.58
N GLY A 143 10.38 -9.03 19.88
CA GLY A 143 8.94 -9.13 19.77
C GLY A 143 8.21 -8.27 20.82
N LYS A 144 8.71 -8.22 22.04
CA LYS A 144 8.19 -7.37 23.12
C LYS A 144 8.30 -5.89 22.73
N ASP A 145 9.46 -5.47 22.22
CA ASP A 145 9.65 -4.10 21.76
C ASP A 145 8.72 -3.76 20.58
N LEU A 146 8.58 -4.65 19.59
CA LEU A 146 7.66 -4.47 18.47
C LEU A 146 6.19 -4.39 18.92
N GLN A 147 5.79 -5.22 19.87
CA GLN A 147 4.44 -5.17 20.44
C GLN A 147 4.17 -3.81 21.10
N ARG A 148 5.15 -3.30 21.85
CA ARG A 148 5.05 -1.99 22.51
C ARG A 148 5.00 -0.83 21.52
N LEU A 149 5.86 -0.86 20.50
CA LEU A 149 5.94 0.17 19.48
C LEU A 149 4.78 0.14 18.47
N GLY A 150 4.06 -0.99 18.36
CA GLY A 150 2.97 -1.18 17.42
C GLY A 150 1.57 -0.87 17.97
N ARG A 151 1.45 -0.62 19.27
CA ARG A 151 0.21 -0.19 19.95
C ARG A 151 -0.03 1.28 19.78
#